data_63b4a1a4eb28d6bfb4952cbde8c3ff5b
#
_entry.id   63b4a1a4eb28d6bfb4952cbde8c3ff5b
#
_cell.length_a   1.000
_cell.length_b   1.000
_cell.length_c   1.000
_cell.angle_alpha   90.00
_cell.angle_beta   90.00
_cell.angle_gamma   90.00
#
_symmetry.space_group_name_H-M   'P 1'
#
loop_
_entity.id
_entity.type
_entity.pdbx_description
1 polymer ?
#
loop_
_entity_poly.entity_id
_entity_poly.type
_entity_poly.pdbx_seq_one_letter_code
_entity_poly.pdbx_strand_id
1 'polypeptide(L)'
;MLAGNSLIQQRLDDLIGEGERQFEEFISNGKGVIQNPIRLTQWITSCLNLLDKLSIASNRFVREFERWVTANSSRDVNIGAAVGVLRSARVEYSLGLAVEYHLSVSAAVFDSLLDEAEYLLGKGYLRAAAVLMGAALEESLKTRAKAIGLEVGPKDTLSPVIAKLKAPDVQVLNEFEAKRLESLGRMRNDAAHGGEFNYQLEQVARALVEVRTTLEQLLQHG
;
A
#
# COMPACT_ATOMS: atom_id res chain seq x y z
N MET A 1 4.74 3.90 -16.84
CA MET A 1 5.40 3.29 -15.66
C MET A 1 5.66 4.40 -14.67
N LEU A 2 5.04 4.36 -13.51
CA LEU A 2 5.02 5.47 -12.55
C LEU A 2 6.34 5.55 -11.77
N ALA A 3 6.84 6.74 -11.48
CA ALA A 3 8.13 7.02 -10.87
C ALA A 3 8.39 6.26 -9.54
N GLY A 4 7.36 5.98 -8.75
CA GLY A 4 7.48 5.25 -7.49
C GLY A 4 7.82 3.76 -7.66
N ASN A 5 7.29 3.10 -8.70
CA ASN A 5 7.64 1.71 -9.05
C ASN A 5 9.11 1.61 -9.48
N SER A 6 9.62 2.61 -10.18
CA SER A 6 11.02 2.71 -10.58
C SER A 6 11.96 2.80 -9.36
N LEU A 7 11.59 3.58 -8.35
CA LEU A 7 12.43 3.80 -7.16
C LEU A 7 12.56 2.54 -6.29
N ILE A 8 11.47 1.81 -6.10
CA ILE A 8 11.47 0.55 -5.33
C ILE A 8 12.25 -0.53 -6.10
N GLN A 9 12.05 -0.65 -7.41
CA GLN A 9 12.81 -1.58 -8.24
C GLN A 9 14.31 -1.26 -8.19
N GLN A 10 14.66 0.00 -8.34
CA GLN A 10 16.06 0.44 -8.23
C GLN A 10 16.63 0.12 -6.85
N ARG A 11 15.88 0.35 -5.77
CA ARG A 11 16.33 0.03 -4.41
C ARG A 11 16.52 -1.48 -4.20
N LEU A 12 15.65 -2.33 -4.77
CA LEU A 12 15.83 -3.78 -4.77
C LEU A 12 17.10 -4.18 -5.52
N ASP A 13 17.34 -3.60 -6.71
CA ASP A 13 18.54 -3.88 -7.50
C ASP A 13 19.82 -3.47 -6.75
N ASP A 14 19.82 -2.32 -6.08
CA ASP A 14 20.95 -1.85 -5.26
C ASP A 14 21.24 -2.82 -4.11
N LEU A 15 20.21 -3.30 -3.40
CA LEU A 15 20.38 -4.22 -2.29
C LEU A 15 20.79 -5.64 -2.76
N ILE A 16 20.31 -6.09 -3.90
CA ILE A 16 20.74 -7.34 -4.53
C ILE A 16 22.22 -7.24 -4.88
N GLY A 17 22.63 -6.20 -5.59
CA GLY A 17 24.02 -5.99 -5.98
C GLY A 17 24.98 -5.83 -4.79
N GLU A 18 24.52 -5.21 -3.70
CA GLU A 18 25.31 -5.13 -2.46
C GLU A 18 25.46 -6.51 -1.81
N GLY A 19 24.39 -7.31 -1.74
CA GLY A 19 24.43 -8.67 -1.20
C GLY A 19 25.34 -9.60 -2.02
N GLU A 20 25.32 -9.48 -3.35
CA GLU A 20 26.19 -10.24 -4.26
C GLU A 20 27.67 -9.93 -4.01
N ARG A 21 28.03 -8.65 -3.90
CA ARG A 21 29.41 -8.23 -3.58
C ARG A 21 29.86 -8.79 -2.23
N GLN A 22 29.02 -8.74 -1.20
CA GLN A 22 29.35 -9.29 0.11
C GLN A 22 29.49 -10.82 0.08
N PHE A 23 28.71 -11.51 -0.74
CA PHE A 23 28.79 -12.94 -0.94
C PHE A 23 30.07 -13.34 -1.68
N GLU A 24 30.46 -12.62 -2.72
CA GLU A 24 31.72 -12.81 -3.45
C GLU A 24 32.94 -12.59 -2.54
N GLU A 25 32.94 -11.52 -1.73
CA GLU A 25 33.97 -11.26 -0.73
C GLU A 25 34.09 -12.40 0.30
N PHE A 26 32.93 -12.93 0.73
CA PHE A 26 32.87 -14.06 1.66
C PHE A 26 33.48 -15.34 1.08
N ILE A 27 33.18 -15.66 -0.19
CA ILE A 27 33.73 -16.85 -0.86
C ILE A 27 35.20 -16.68 -1.17
N SER A 28 35.63 -15.53 -1.70
CA SER A 28 37.00 -15.33 -2.18
C SER A 28 38.04 -15.36 -1.06
N ASN A 29 37.65 -15.04 0.16
CA ASN A 29 38.55 -15.01 1.30
C ASN A 29 38.90 -16.40 1.87
N GLY A 30 38.28 -17.48 1.39
CA GLY A 30 38.59 -18.87 1.77
C GLY A 30 38.44 -19.24 3.25
N LYS A 31 38.09 -18.28 4.11
CA LYS A 31 37.98 -18.44 5.57
C LYS A 31 36.53 -18.51 6.06
N GLY A 32 35.53 -18.24 5.18
CA GLY A 32 34.14 -18.21 5.58
C GLY A 32 33.84 -17.20 6.71
N VAL A 33 34.60 -16.09 6.79
CA VAL A 33 34.46 -15.09 7.84
C VAL A 33 33.95 -13.79 7.22
N ILE A 34 32.92 -13.22 7.83
CA ILE A 34 32.40 -11.92 7.46
C ILE A 34 33.43 -10.84 7.83
N GLN A 35 33.98 -10.17 6.84
CA GLN A 35 35.05 -9.18 7.06
C GLN A 35 34.54 -7.87 7.67
N ASN A 36 33.30 -7.47 7.39
CA ASN A 36 32.71 -6.23 7.91
C ASN A 36 31.32 -6.48 8.48
N PRO A 37 31.20 -6.79 9.78
CA PRO A 37 29.92 -7.05 10.41
C PRO A 37 29.01 -5.82 10.43
N ILE A 38 29.55 -4.59 10.44
CA ILE A 38 28.76 -3.37 10.40
C ILE A 38 28.06 -3.25 9.04
N ARG A 39 28.77 -3.43 7.94
CA ARG A 39 28.23 -3.38 6.58
C ARG A 39 27.16 -4.46 6.36
N LEU A 40 27.40 -5.67 6.87
CA LEU A 40 26.42 -6.75 6.81
C LEU A 40 25.14 -6.40 7.58
N THR A 41 25.26 -5.89 8.81
CA THR A 41 24.11 -5.49 9.63
C THR A 41 23.30 -4.38 8.96
N GLN A 42 23.98 -3.37 8.39
CA GLN A 42 23.30 -2.30 7.66
C GLN A 42 22.54 -2.83 6.44
N TRP A 43 23.15 -3.74 5.69
CA TRP A 43 22.50 -4.39 4.54
C TRP A 43 21.28 -5.21 4.96
N ILE A 44 21.39 -6.07 5.97
CA ILE A 44 20.28 -6.86 6.51
C ILE A 44 19.14 -5.98 6.96
N THR A 45 19.41 -4.92 7.75
CA THR A 45 18.39 -4.01 8.24
C THR A 45 17.69 -3.28 7.09
N SER A 46 18.45 -2.87 6.07
CA SER A 46 17.88 -2.20 4.88
C SER A 46 16.99 -3.14 4.07
N CYS A 47 17.39 -4.42 3.93
CA CYS A 47 16.61 -5.44 3.25
C CYS A 47 15.29 -5.71 3.99
N LEU A 48 15.35 -5.93 5.31
CA LEU A 48 14.16 -6.16 6.13
C LEU A 48 13.19 -5.00 6.07
N ASN A 49 13.68 -3.77 6.20
CA ASN A 49 12.85 -2.57 6.09
C ASN A 49 12.17 -2.43 4.72
N LEU A 50 12.84 -2.82 3.63
CA LEU A 50 12.25 -2.79 2.30
C LEU A 50 11.24 -3.93 2.12
N LEU A 51 11.61 -5.16 2.50
CA LEU A 51 10.73 -6.33 2.38
C LEU A 51 9.46 -6.17 3.23
N ASP A 52 9.55 -5.58 4.42
CA ASP A 52 8.39 -5.29 5.27
C ASP A 52 7.42 -4.31 4.59
N LYS A 53 7.94 -3.28 3.94
CA LYS A 53 7.13 -2.33 3.16
C LYS A 53 6.48 -2.96 1.92
N LEU A 54 7.10 -3.99 1.34
CA LEU A 54 6.57 -4.72 0.18
C LEU A 54 5.60 -5.83 0.57
N SER A 55 5.67 -6.30 1.82
CA SER A 55 4.89 -7.45 2.32
C SER A 55 3.55 -7.00 2.87
N ILE A 56 2.54 -7.00 2.03
CA ILE A 56 1.22 -6.48 2.42
C ILE A 56 0.29 -7.57 2.96
N ALA A 57 0.45 -8.82 2.56
CA ALA A 57 -0.49 -9.87 2.90
C ALA A 57 0.11 -11.10 3.57
N SER A 58 1.35 -11.37 3.33
CA SER A 58 2.08 -12.41 4.05
C SER A 58 3.53 -11.96 4.16
N ASN A 59 4.04 -11.78 5.36
CA ASN A 59 5.46 -11.51 5.61
C ASN A 59 6.37 -12.70 5.18
N ARG A 60 6.02 -13.37 4.05
CA ARG A 60 6.74 -14.57 3.59
C ARG A 60 8.16 -14.22 3.22
N PHE A 61 8.37 -13.15 2.45
CA PHE A 61 9.71 -12.71 2.07
C PHE A 61 10.52 -12.26 3.30
N VAL A 62 9.89 -11.57 4.24
CA VAL A 62 10.53 -11.17 5.51
C VAL A 62 10.95 -12.42 6.29
N ARG A 63 10.01 -13.37 6.52
CA ARG A 63 10.30 -14.59 7.27
C ARG A 63 11.37 -15.46 6.62
N GLU A 64 11.34 -15.63 5.29
CA GLU A 64 12.37 -16.40 4.59
C GLU A 64 13.71 -15.67 4.61
N PHE A 65 13.75 -14.36 4.45
CA PHE A 65 14.97 -13.58 4.56
C PHE A 65 15.56 -13.68 5.99
N GLU A 66 14.74 -13.46 7.01
CA GLU A 66 15.13 -13.61 8.42
C GLU A 66 15.70 -15.00 8.71
N ARG A 67 15.07 -16.05 8.20
CA ARG A 67 15.53 -17.42 8.35
C ARG A 67 16.97 -17.62 7.89
N TRP A 68 17.36 -16.97 6.79
CA TRP A 68 18.71 -17.08 6.23
C TRP A 68 19.74 -16.17 6.89
N VAL A 69 19.32 -15.07 7.53
CA VAL A 69 20.23 -14.09 8.15
C VAL A 69 20.29 -14.18 9.67
N THR A 70 19.35 -14.90 10.32
CA THR A 70 19.28 -15.03 11.80
C THR A 70 19.94 -16.31 12.32
N ALA A 71 20.69 -17.04 11.49
CA ALA A 71 21.40 -18.25 11.93
C ALA A 71 22.34 -17.97 13.11
N ASN A 72 22.34 -18.86 14.10
CA ASN A 72 22.93 -18.68 15.43
C ASN A 72 24.45 -18.59 15.48
N SER A 73 25.14 -18.57 14.35
CA SER A 73 26.57 -18.35 14.27
C SER A 73 26.95 -17.54 13.05
N SER A 74 28.00 -16.72 13.15
CA SER A 74 28.54 -15.92 12.03
C SER A 74 29.05 -16.78 10.85
N ARG A 75 29.03 -18.11 10.98
CA ARG A 75 29.37 -19.08 9.91
C ARG A 75 28.13 -19.48 9.09
N ASP A 76 26.94 -19.28 9.61
CA ASP A 76 25.69 -19.82 9.02
C ASP A 76 24.83 -18.77 8.32
N VAL A 77 25.28 -17.54 8.29
CA VAL A 77 24.56 -16.49 7.50
C VAL A 77 24.70 -16.83 6.02
N ASN A 78 23.63 -17.30 5.43
CA ASN A 78 23.61 -17.61 4.00
C ASN A 78 23.22 -16.38 3.18
N ILE A 79 24.21 -15.49 2.94
CA ILE A 79 24.01 -14.27 2.16
C ILE A 79 23.49 -14.62 0.76
N GLY A 80 23.98 -15.68 0.13
CA GLY A 80 23.52 -16.12 -1.19
C GLY A 80 22.05 -16.50 -1.21
N ALA A 81 21.55 -17.21 -0.19
CA ALA A 81 20.14 -17.55 -0.08
C ALA A 81 19.28 -16.30 0.22
N ALA A 82 19.77 -15.39 1.05
CA ALA A 82 19.10 -14.11 1.32
C ALA A 82 19.00 -13.24 0.06
N VAL A 83 20.04 -13.19 -0.78
CA VAL A 83 19.98 -12.56 -2.11
C VAL A 83 18.95 -13.23 -3.01
N GLY A 84 18.83 -14.56 -2.96
CA GLY A 84 17.79 -15.30 -3.68
C GLY A 84 16.36 -14.85 -3.29
N VAL A 85 16.12 -14.60 -2.01
CA VAL A 85 14.84 -14.04 -1.52
C VAL A 85 14.58 -12.65 -2.09
N LEU A 86 15.59 -11.76 -2.10
CA LEU A 86 15.45 -10.42 -2.69
C LEU A 86 15.16 -10.46 -4.19
N ARG A 87 15.83 -11.35 -4.94
CA ARG A 87 15.57 -11.56 -6.37
C ARG A 87 14.14 -12.02 -6.61
N SER A 88 13.62 -12.94 -5.79
CA SER A 88 12.23 -13.40 -5.88
C SER A 88 11.26 -12.27 -5.58
N ALA A 89 11.50 -11.49 -4.53
CA ALA A 89 10.69 -10.32 -4.21
C ALA A 89 10.70 -9.28 -5.34
N ARG A 90 11.84 -9.07 -6.00
CA ARG A 90 11.96 -8.18 -7.15
C ARG A 90 11.12 -8.64 -8.34
N VAL A 91 11.12 -9.93 -8.64
CA VAL A 91 10.30 -10.51 -9.73
C VAL A 91 8.82 -10.30 -9.42
N GLU A 92 8.35 -10.70 -8.24
CA GLU A 92 6.96 -10.53 -7.80
C GLU A 92 6.52 -9.06 -7.87
N TYR A 93 7.40 -8.16 -7.42
CA TYR A 93 7.13 -6.73 -7.48
C TYR A 93 7.08 -6.19 -8.92
N SER A 94 7.98 -6.65 -9.80
CA SER A 94 8.01 -6.24 -11.21
C SER A 94 6.77 -6.69 -12.00
N LEU A 95 6.16 -7.81 -11.58
CA LEU A 95 4.92 -8.33 -12.13
C LEU A 95 3.67 -7.62 -11.58
N GLY A 96 3.82 -6.72 -10.60
CA GLY A 96 2.70 -6.04 -9.96
C GLY A 96 1.88 -6.91 -9.01
N LEU A 97 2.22 -8.17 -8.82
CA LEU A 97 1.42 -9.15 -8.06
C LEU A 97 1.22 -8.72 -6.59
N ALA A 98 2.23 -8.11 -5.97
CA ALA A 98 2.11 -7.62 -4.60
C ALA A 98 1.09 -6.47 -4.49
N VAL A 99 1.07 -5.57 -5.47
CA VAL A 99 0.14 -4.44 -5.53
C VAL A 99 -1.28 -4.94 -5.82
N GLU A 100 -1.44 -5.84 -6.79
CA GLU A 100 -2.73 -6.42 -7.16
C GLU A 100 -3.36 -7.19 -5.99
N TYR A 101 -2.59 -8.00 -5.29
CA TYR A 101 -3.07 -8.71 -4.11
C TYR A 101 -3.50 -7.75 -2.99
N HIS A 102 -2.72 -6.70 -2.72
CA HIS A 102 -3.09 -5.69 -1.74
C HIS A 102 -4.39 -4.99 -2.10
N LEU A 103 -4.53 -4.58 -3.35
CA LEU A 103 -5.75 -3.95 -3.83
C LEU A 103 -6.96 -4.88 -3.69
N SER A 104 -6.81 -6.17 -3.98
CA SER A 104 -7.91 -7.14 -3.86
C SER A 104 -8.34 -7.38 -2.41
N VAL A 105 -7.38 -7.49 -1.46
CA VAL A 105 -7.69 -7.60 -0.02
C VAL A 105 -8.35 -6.34 0.51
N SER A 106 -7.84 -5.18 0.10
CA SER A 106 -8.42 -3.89 0.48
C SER A 106 -9.84 -3.74 -0.09
N ALA A 107 -10.09 -4.17 -1.32
CA ALA A 107 -11.41 -4.18 -1.93
C ALA A 107 -12.43 -4.96 -1.09
N ALA A 108 -12.08 -6.18 -0.65
CA ALA A 108 -12.96 -7.00 0.17
C ALA A 108 -13.30 -6.34 1.52
N VAL A 109 -12.34 -5.64 2.14
CA VAL A 109 -12.58 -4.87 3.38
C VAL A 109 -13.50 -3.68 3.12
N PHE A 110 -13.29 -2.96 2.03
CA PHE A 110 -14.12 -1.80 1.67
C PHE A 110 -15.53 -2.21 1.28
N ASP A 111 -15.71 -3.33 0.58
CA ASP A 111 -17.02 -3.88 0.27
C ASP A 111 -17.79 -4.21 1.55
N SER A 112 -17.15 -4.85 2.54
CA SER A 112 -17.75 -5.10 3.84
C SER A 112 -18.21 -3.83 4.56
N LEU A 113 -17.43 -2.74 4.49
CA LEU A 113 -17.82 -1.44 5.06
C LEU A 113 -19.00 -0.82 4.32
N LEU A 114 -19.07 -0.98 3.00
CA LEU A 114 -20.20 -0.48 2.20
C LEU A 114 -21.47 -1.30 2.42
N ASP A 115 -21.36 -2.60 2.63
CA ASP A 115 -22.49 -3.46 2.98
C ASP A 115 -23.08 -3.08 4.36
N GLU A 116 -22.21 -2.77 5.33
CA GLU A 116 -22.63 -2.25 6.64
C GLU A 116 -23.30 -0.88 6.50
N ALA A 117 -22.77 0.01 5.66
CA ALA A 117 -23.37 1.30 5.38
C ALA A 117 -24.75 1.15 4.73
N GLU A 118 -24.93 0.20 3.81
CA GLU A 118 -26.20 -0.12 3.16
C GLU A 118 -27.23 -0.65 4.19
N TYR A 119 -26.80 -1.55 5.07
CA TYR A 119 -27.64 -2.05 6.16
C TYR A 119 -28.12 -0.90 7.06
N LEU A 120 -27.23 -0.02 7.48
CA LEU A 120 -27.58 1.14 8.32
C LEU A 120 -28.53 2.10 7.61
N LEU A 121 -28.29 2.32 6.31
CA LEU A 121 -29.17 3.11 5.47
C LEU A 121 -30.58 2.53 5.42
N GLY A 122 -30.70 1.22 5.23
CA GLY A 122 -31.98 0.50 5.26
C GLY A 122 -32.73 0.56 6.61
N LYS A 123 -31.98 0.83 7.70
CA LYS A 123 -32.57 1.09 9.04
C LYS A 123 -32.85 2.57 9.32
N GLY A 124 -32.60 3.46 8.36
CA GLY A 124 -32.80 4.89 8.52
C GLY A 124 -31.69 5.64 9.25
N TYR A 125 -30.54 4.99 9.52
CA TYR A 125 -29.39 5.60 10.18
C TYR A 125 -28.50 6.34 9.16
N LEU A 126 -29.03 7.38 8.53
CA LEU A 126 -28.39 8.10 7.41
C LEU A 126 -26.98 8.65 7.74
N ARG A 127 -26.83 9.22 8.94
CA ARG A 127 -25.52 9.75 9.38
C ARG A 127 -24.47 8.64 9.51
N ALA A 128 -24.83 7.53 10.14
CA ALA A 128 -23.90 6.41 10.32
C ALA A 128 -23.50 5.80 8.97
N ALA A 129 -24.44 5.62 8.07
CA ALA A 129 -24.17 5.18 6.70
C ALA A 129 -23.23 6.14 5.97
N ALA A 130 -23.45 7.46 6.05
CA ALA A 130 -22.61 8.47 5.42
C ALA A 130 -21.17 8.48 5.99
N VAL A 131 -21.01 8.24 7.29
CA VAL A 131 -19.68 8.14 7.92
C VAL A 131 -18.93 6.91 7.41
N LEU A 132 -19.59 5.72 7.38
CA LEU A 132 -18.93 4.48 6.94
C LEU A 132 -18.54 4.53 5.46
N MET A 133 -19.46 4.93 4.57
CA MET A 133 -19.13 5.04 3.14
C MET A 133 -18.02 6.06 2.87
N GLY A 134 -18.00 7.17 3.62
CA GLY A 134 -16.96 8.17 3.50
C GLY A 134 -15.60 7.69 4.02
N ALA A 135 -15.59 6.86 5.08
CA ALA A 135 -14.37 6.22 5.57
C ALA A 135 -13.82 5.20 4.55
N ALA A 136 -14.69 4.38 3.95
CA ALA A 136 -14.30 3.46 2.89
C ALA A 136 -13.71 4.21 1.69
N LEU A 137 -14.32 5.31 1.27
CA LEU A 137 -13.83 6.17 0.19
C LEU A 137 -12.45 6.77 0.52
N GLU A 138 -12.29 7.33 1.71
CA GLU A 138 -11.03 7.96 2.13
C GLU A 138 -9.88 6.95 2.12
N GLU A 139 -10.09 5.77 2.72
CA GLU A 139 -9.04 4.74 2.78
C GLU A 139 -8.76 4.09 1.42
N SER A 140 -9.77 3.94 0.55
CA SER A 140 -9.54 3.44 -0.81
C SER A 140 -8.69 4.39 -1.65
N LEU A 141 -8.95 5.70 -1.57
CA LEU A 141 -8.15 6.72 -2.25
C LEU A 141 -6.72 6.79 -1.71
N LYS A 142 -6.53 6.66 -0.38
CA LYS A 142 -5.20 6.55 0.22
C LYS A 142 -4.47 5.29 -0.24
N THR A 143 -5.16 4.16 -0.29
CA THR A 143 -4.63 2.89 -0.77
C THR A 143 -4.20 3.00 -2.23
N ARG A 144 -5.05 3.57 -3.08
CA ARG A 144 -4.71 3.81 -4.49
C ARG A 144 -3.52 4.74 -4.65
N ALA A 145 -3.48 5.86 -3.92
CA ALA A 145 -2.37 6.80 -3.96
C ALA A 145 -1.04 6.14 -3.57
N LYS A 146 -1.04 5.33 -2.50
CA LYS A 146 0.14 4.57 -2.08
C LYS A 146 0.55 3.52 -3.12
N ALA A 147 -0.41 2.81 -3.72
CA ALA A 147 -0.16 1.79 -4.74
C ALA A 147 0.54 2.35 -5.99
N ILE A 148 0.29 3.61 -6.32
CA ILE A 148 0.97 4.31 -7.43
C ILE A 148 2.22 5.10 -6.97
N GLY A 149 2.67 4.90 -5.73
CA GLY A 149 3.91 5.48 -5.21
C GLY A 149 3.81 6.91 -4.71
N LEU A 150 2.60 7.44 -4.47
CA LEU A 150 2.43 8.75 -3.86
C LEU A 150 2.63 8.68 -2.35
N GLU A 151 3.30 9.67 -1.78
CA GLU A 151 3.40 9.82 -0.34
C GLU A 151 2.06 10.27 0.24
N VAL A 152 1.48 9.44 1.11
CA VAL A 152 0.25 9.72 1.85
C VAL A 152 0.54 9.59 3.35
N GLY A 153 0.47 10.72 4.04
CA GLY A 153 0.67 10.77 5.48
C GLY A 153 -0.55 10.25 6.26
N PRO A 154 -0.35 9.84 7.53
CA PRO A 154 -1.43 9.35 8.38
C PRO A 154 -2.51 10.41 8.68
N LYS A 155 -2.16 11.69 8.54
CA LYS A 155 -3.06 12.83 8.77
C LYS A 155 -3.68 13.38 7.49
N ASP A 156 -3.31 12.85 6.32
CA ASP A 156 -3.91 13.29 5.07
C ASP A 156 -5.38 12.88 5.04
N THR A 157 -6.24 13.87 4.93
CA THR A 157 -7.68 13.69 4.75
C THR A 157 -8.03 13.54 3.26
N LEU A 158 -9.30 13.34 2.97
CA LEU A 158 -9.78 13.11 1.60
C LEU A 158 -9.32 14.17 0.58
N SER A 159 -9.46 15.47 0.90
CA SER A 159 -9.16 16.55 -0.06
C SER A 159 -7.68 16.62 -0.47
N PRO A 160 -6.68 16.55 0.43
CA PRO A 160 -5.29 16.44 0.04
C PRO A 160 -4.98 15.22 -0.85
N VAL A 161 -5.61 14.07 -0.57
CA VAL A 161 -5.40 12.85 -1.38
C VAL A 161 -5.99 13.01 -2.77
N ILE A 162 -7.20 13.57 -2.90
CA ILE A 162 -7.82 13.89 -4.19
C ILE A 162 -6.92 14.84 -4.99
N ALA A 163 -6.38 15.89 -4.36
CA ALA A 163 -5.49 16.83 -5.03
C ALA A 163 -4.23 16.15 -5.59
N LYS A 164 -3.63 15.22 -4.84
CA LYS A 164 -2.48 14.43 -5.31
C LYS A 164 -2.84 13.52 -6.49
N LEU A 165 -3.99 12.84 -6.43
CA LEU A 165 -4.46 11.95 -7.50
C LEU A 165 -4.88 12.70 -8.78
N LYS A 166 -5.27 13.97 -8.67
CA LYS A 166 -5.61 14.86 -9.79
C LYS A 166 -4.40 15.58 -10.39
N ALA A 167 -3.25 15.56 -9.74
CA ALA A 167 -2.07 16.31 -10.19
C ALA A 167 -1.72 16.01 -11.66
N PRO A 168 -1.21 16.99 -12.44
CA PRO A 168 -1.00 16.87 -13.89
C PRO A 168 -0.03 15.75 -14.30
N ASP A 169 0.87 15.38 -13.42
CA ASP A 169 1.85 14.30 -13.56
C ASP A 169 1.32 12.92 -13.13
N VAL A 170 0.18 12.89 -12.46
CA VAL A 170 -0.46 11.66 -11.92
C VAL A 170 -1.70 11.26 -12.72
N GLN A 171 -2.64 12.17 -12.90
CA GLN A 171 -3.85 12.06 -13.73
C GLN A 171 -4.70 10.80 -13.48
N VAL A 172 -4.76 10.31 -12.24
CA VAL A 172 -5.65 9.21 -11.85
C VAL A 172 -7.10 9.67 -11.78
N LEU A 173 -7.32 10.92 -11.37
CA LEU A 173 -8.63 11.56 -11.33
C LEU A 173 -8.66 12.77 -12.26
N ASN A 174 -9.74 12.90 -13.02
CA ASN A 174 -10.02 14.13 -13.75
C ASN A 174 -10.73 15.17 -12.85
N GLU A 175 -10.89 16.39 -13.35
CA GLU A 175 -11.49 17.50 -12.59
C GLU A 175 -12.94 17.22 -12.16
N PHE A 176 -13.70 16.53 -13.00
CA PHE A 176 -15.09 16.20 -12.71
C PHE A 176 -15.20 15.16 -11.61
N GLU A 177 -14.41 14.09 -11.69
CA GLU A 177 -14.31 13.05 -10.66
C GLU A 177 -13.86 13.63 -9.32
N ALA A 178 -12.83 14.47 -9.32
CA ALA A 178 -12.35 15.13 -8.13
C ALA A 178 -13.44 15.93 -7.41
N LYS A 179 -14.21 16.74 -8.16
CA LYS A 179 -15.33 17.52 -7.59
C LYS A 179 -16.44 16.64 -7.00
N ARG A 180 -16.72 15.51 -7.66
CA ARG A 180 -17.70 14.53 -7.15
C ARG A 180 -17.23 13.94 -5.83
N LEU A 181 -15.98 13.48 -5.76
CA LEU A 181 -15.38 12.91 -4.55
C LEU A 181 -15.29 13.92 -3.40
N GLU A 182 -14.98 15.17 -3.69
CA GLU A 182 -15.01 16.26 -2.70
C GLU A 182 -16.43 16.48 -2.15
N SER A 183 -17.47 16.34 -2.98
CA SER A 183 -18.86 16.44 -2.54
C SER A 183 -19.25 15.30 -1.59
N LEU A 184 -18.81 14.07 -1.88
CA LEU A 184 -18.99 12.91 -0.99
C LEU A 184 -18.22 13.10 0.34
N GLY A 185 -17.02 13.67 0.27
CA GLY A 185 -16.23 14.02 1.45
C GLY A 185 -16.92 15.05 2.35
N ARG A 186 -17.60 16.04 1.76
CA ARG A 186 -18.42 17.00 2.52
C ARG A 186 -19.56 16.31 3.25
N MET A 187 -20.33 15.46 2.57
CA MET A 187 -21.42 14.69 3.20
C MET A 187 -20.90 13.87 4.41
N ARG A 188 -19.76 13.22 4.28
CA ARG A 188 -19.11 12.49 5.41
C ARG A 188 -18.75 13.43 6.55
N ASN A 189 -18.17 14.59 6.26
CA ASN A 189 -17.78 15.56 7.27
C ASN A 189 -18.98 16.14 8.02
N ASP A 190 -20.06 16.50 7.30
CA ASP A 190 -21.33 16.95 7.88
C ASP A 190 -21.94 15.87 8.79
N ALA A 191 -21.80 14.59 8.41
CA ALA A 191 -22.26 13.47 9.22
C ALA A 191 -21.42 13.27 10.49
N ALA A 192 -20.09 13.40 10.40
CA ALA A 192 -19.16 13.06 11.47
C ALA A 192 -19.05 14.15 12.56
N HIS A 193 -19.13 15.44 12.16
CA HIS A 193 -18.82 16.57 13.06
C HIS A 193 -20.03 17.21 13.72
N GLY A 194 -21.20 16.56 13.70
CA GLY A 194 -22.39 17.05 14.43
C GLY A 194 -23.01 18.32 13.86
N GLY A 195 -22.60 18.77 12.67
CA GLY A 195 -23.22 19.84 11.93
C GLY A 195 -24.64 19.51 11.46
N GLU A 196 -25.28 20.46 10.78
CA GLU A 196 -26.58 20.21 10.14
C GLU A 196 -26.41 19.17 9.04
N PHE A 197 -26.97 17.99 9.25
CA PHE A 197 -27.00 16.93 8.24
C PHE A 197 -28.37 16.94 7.54
N ASN A 198 -28.47 17.72 6.50
CA ASN A 198 -29.72 17.96 5.77
C ASN A 198 -29.88 17.07 4.51
N TYR A 199 -29.27 15.88 4.54
CA TYR A 199 -29.36 14.94 3.42
C TYR A 199 -30.54 13.98 3.60
N GLN A 200 -31.29 13.78 2.53
CA GLN A 200 -32.41 12.86 2.48
C GLN A 200 -31.93 11.45 2.16
N LEU A 201 -32.76 10.43 2.44
CA LEU A 201 -32.46 9.02 2.21
C LEU A 201 -31.95 8.78 0.79
N GLU A 202 -32.63 9.32 -0.21
CA GLU A 202 -32.28 9.12 -1.63
C GLU A 202 -30.93 9.74 -2.00
N GLN A 203 -30.54 10.81 -1.32
CA GLN A 203 -29.23 11.45 -1.55
C GLN A 203 -28.11 10.57 -0.99
N VAL A 204 -28.29 10.04 0.23
CA VAL A 204 -27.31 9.13 0.85
C VAL A 204 -27.25 7.80 0.09
N ALA A 205 -28.38 7.28 -0.37
CA ALA A 205 -28.43 6.07 -1.19
C ALA A 205 -27.68 6.24 -2.51
N ARG A 206 -27.87 7.35 -3.21
CA ARG A 206 -27.13 7.65 -4.45
C ARG A 206 -25.64 7.81 -4.18
N ALA A 207 -25.26 8.47 -3.08
CA ALA A 207 -23.87 8.61 -2.68
C ALA A 207 -23.22 7.25 -2.41
N LEU A 208 -23.92 6.33 -1.76
CA LEU A 208 -23.43 4.96 -1.50
C LEU A 208 -23.15 4.19 -2.81
N VAL A 209 -24.09 4.24 -3.77
CA VAL A 209 -23.89 3.61 -5.09
C VAL A 209 -22.69 4.24 -5.81
N GLU A 210 -22.55 5.56 -5.74
CA GLU A 210 -21.45 6.29 -6.36
C GLU A 210 -20.10 5.90 -5.72
N VAL A 211 -20.02 5.80 -4.40
CA VAL A 211 -18.81 5.35 -3.70
C VAL A 211 -18.48 3.93 -4.14
N ARG A 212 -19.44 2.99 -4.16
CA ARG A 212 -19.21 1.61 -4.58
C ARG A 212 -18.61 1.55 -5.99
N THR A 213 -19.23 2.23 -6.95
CA THR A 213 -18.72 2.30 -8.33
C THR A 213 -17.32 2.90 -8.42
N THR A 214 -17.06 3.95 -7.63
CA THR A 214 -15.73 4.57 -7.60
C THR A 214 -14.67 3.62 -7.04
N LEU A 215 -14.98 2.88 -5.98
CA LEU A 215 -14.07 1.89 -5.40
C LEU A 215 -13.74 0.78 -6.41
N GLU A 216 -14.74 0.25 -7.09
CA GLU A 216 -14.54 -0.74 -8.16
C GLU A 216 -13.57 -0.21 -9.22
N GLN A 217 -13.77 1.01 -9.71
CA GLN A 217 -12.90 1.63 -10.71
C GLN A 217 -11.46 1.86 -10.21
N LEU A 218 -11.31 2.37 -8.98
CA LEU A 218 -10.00 2.68 -8.40
C LEU A 218 -9.16 1.43 -8.12
N LEU A 219 -9.81 0.31 -7.77
CA LEU A 219 -9.16 -0.91 -7.33
C LEU A 219 -8.95 -1.93 -8.46
N GLN A 220 -9.73 -1.83 -9.57
CA GLN A 220 -9.61 -2.73 -10.73
C GLN A 220 -8.57 -2.25 -11.77
N HIS A 221 -8.17 -0.98 -11.77
CA HIS A 221 -7.21 -0.41 -12.72
C HIS A 221 -5.80 -0.28 -12.12
N GLY A 222 -5.31 -1.36 -11.51
CA GLY A 222 -3.96 -1.49 -10.95
C GLY A 222 -2.97 -2.13 -11.91
#